data_3449fcdea5af68ff009919274c5cb6fa
#
_entry.id   3449fcdea5af68ff009919274c5cb6fa
#
_cell.length_a   1.000
_cell.length_b   1.000
_cell.length_c   1.000
_cell.angle_alpha   90.00
_cell.angle_beta   90.00
_cell.angle_gamma   90.00
#
_symmetry.space_group_name_H-M   'P 1'
#
loop_
_entity.id
_entity.type
_entity.pdbx_description
1 polymer ?
#
loop_
_entity_poly.entity_id
_entity_poly.type
_entity_poly.pdbx_seq_one_letter_code
_entity_poly.pdbx_strand_id
1 'polypeptide(L)'
;ERGQPVNPVGNTKNTPKSVGGITPASTEAATASYATCLDTIVPVSSTETAELVKLLENTFRSVNIGLVNEMAIVCDKLGVNIWEVIDAAATKPFGFMKFTPGPGIGGHCIPLDPHYLAWKMRTLNYKTRFIDLASEINSEMPAVVVRKVAQALNEEKKAVNGSRILVLGVAYKKDIDDMRESPALDVIRLLESQGANVFYHDPHVPKYREDGHEYTSVALTDKEIKS
;
A
#
# COMPACT_ATOMS: atom_id res chain seq x y z
N GLU A 1 -2.79 -4.21 16.45
CA GLU A 1 -1.76 -3.71 15.52
C GLU A 1 -0.38 -4.02 16.08
N ARG A 2 0.44 -4.70 15.32
CA ARG A 2 1.87 -4.79 15.65
C ARG A 2 2.44 -3.39 15.48
N GLY A 3 2.91 -2.77 16.57
CA GLY A 3 3.72 -1.57 16.49
C GLY A 3 4.90 -1.88 15.59
N GLN A 4 5.09 -1.08 14.56
CA GLN A 4 6.20 -1.31 13.64
C GLN A 4 7.51 -0.98 14.35
N PRO A 5 8.46 -1.90 14.43
CA PRO A 5 9.72 -1.66 15.14
C PRO A 5 10.56 -0.50 14.56
N VAL A 6 10.17 0.02 13.39
CA VAL A 6 10.91 1.05 12.63
C VAL A 6 10.19 2.41 12.60
N ASN A 7 9.06 2.59 13.32
CA ASN A 7 8.44 3.91 13.42
C ASN A 7 8.89 4.61 14.72
N PRO A 8 9.82 5.57 14.66
CA PRO A 8 10.33 6.26 15.85
C PRO A 8 9.26 7.14 16.51
N VAL A 9 8.16 7.46 15.81
CA VAL A 9 7.09 8.35 16.28
C VAL A 9 5.90 7.58 16.84
N GLY A 10 5.60 6.38 16.30
CA GLY A 10 4.47 5.56 16.73
C GLY A 10 4.87 4.12 17.03
N ASN A 11 4.78 3.70 18.27
CA ASN A 11 4.95 2.32 18.70
C ASN A 11 3.66 1.81 19.38
N THR A 12 3.64 0.55 19.78
CA THR A 12 2.46 -0.04 20.42
C THR A 12 2.03 0.72 21.66
N LYS A 13 2.98 1.25 22.43
CA LYS A 13 2.71 1.92 23.70
C LYS A 13 2.07 3.30 23.51
N ASN A 14 2.60 4.13 22.60
CA ASN A 14 2.18 5.53 22.42
C ASN A 14 1.11 5.72 21.32
N THR A 15 0.71 4.65 20.62
CA THR A 15 -0.38 4.72 19.64
C THR A 15 -1.72 4.54 20.34
N PRO A 16 -2.67 5.51 20.28
CA PRO A 16 -3.99 5.38 20.88
C PRO A 16 -4.71 4.11 20.41
N LYS A 17 -5.43 3.45 21.33
CA LYS A 17 -6.21 2.25 21.04
C LYS A 17 -7.67 2.46 21.41
N SER A 18 -8.57 2.16 20.45
CA SER A 18 -10.01 2.10 20.70
C SER A 18 -10.36 0.76 21.35
N VAL A 19 -11.14 0.81 22.43
CA VAL A 19 -11.59 -0.36 23.20
C VAL A 19 -13.10 -0.30 23.39
N GLY A 20 -13.79 -1.35 22.94
CA GLY A 20 -15.22 -1.54 23.11
C GLY A 20 -15.52 -2.94 23.64
N GLY A 21 -16.39 -3.04 24.62
CA GLY A 21 -16.87 -4.29 25.19
C GLY A 21 -18.35 -4.56 24.87
N ILE A 22 -18.78 -5.79 25.09
CA ILE A 22 -20.19 -6.20 24.94
C ILE A 22 -21.07 -5.52 26.00
N THR A 23 -20.49 -5.23 27.17
CA THR A 23 -21.17 -4.52 28.28
C THR A 23 -20.30 -3.34 28.74
N PRO A 24 -20.88 -2.32 29.42
CA PRO A 24 -20.09 -1.26 30.02
C PRO A 24 -19.02 -1.78 30.99
N ALA A 25 -19.30 -2.78 31.78
CA ALA A 25 -18.36 -3.39 32.71
C ALA A 25 -17.19 -4.08 31.95
N SER A 26 -17.45 -4.74 30.83
CA SER A 26 -16.38 -5.32 30.00
C SER A 26 -15.51 -4.26 29.33
N THR A 27 -16.09 -3.12 28.91
CA THR A 27 -15.33 -1.97 28.40
C THR A 27 -14.42 -1.39 29.48
N GLU A 28 -14.94 -1.20 30.70
CA GLU A 28 -14.18 -0.68 31.84
C GLU A 28 -13.02 -1.61 32.22
N ALA A 29 -13.27 -2.91 32.34
CA ALA A 29 -12.25 -3.90 32.64
C ALA A 29 -11.15 -3.97 31.59
N ALA A 30 -11.52 -3.96 30.29
CA ALA A 30 -10.57 -3.95 29.20
C ALA A 30 -9.75 -2.64 29.17
N THR A 31 -10.41 -1.50 29.39
CA THR A 31 -9.74 -0.19 29.48
C THR A 31 -8.70 -0.19 30.59
N ALA A 32 -9.07 -0.65 31.79
CA ALA A 32 -8.14 -0.74 32.92
C ALA A 32 -6.96 -1.67 32.64
N SER A 33 -7.21 -2.81 32.00
CA SER A 33 -6.15 -3.76 31.63
C SER A 33 -5.17 -3.17 30.62
N TYR A 34 -5.66 -2.55 29.55
CA TYR A 34 -4.79 -1.96 28.53
C TYR A 34 -4.07 -0.70 29.01
N ALA A 35 -4.65 0.07 29.94
CA ALA A 35 -4.00 1.24 30.53
C ALA A 35 -2.71 0.91 31.30
N THR A 36 -2.48 -0.36 31.65
CA THR A 36 -1.22 -0.80 32.27
C THR A 36 -0.02 -0.78 31.30
N CYS A 37 -0.27 -0.86 29.99
CA CYS A 37 0.78 -0.98 28.98
C CYS A 37 0.67 0.03 27.81
N LEU A 38 -0.43 0.77 27.70
CA LEU A 38 -0.68 1.75 26.65
C LEU A 38 -0.90 3.15 27.25
N ASP A 39 -0.36 4.16 26.58
CA ASP A 39 -0.41 5.55 27.07
C ASP A 39 -1.82 6.18 26.89
N THR A 40 -2.54 5.78 25.85
CA THR A 40 -3.85 6.36 25.53
C THR A 40 -4.84 5.27 25.12
N ILE A 41 -5.94 5.17 25.87
CA ILE A 41 -7.08 4.33 25.55
C ILE A 41 -8.28 5.22 25.24
N VAL A 42 -9.01 4.89 24.19
CA VAL A 42 -10.23 5.55 23.75
C VAL A 42 -11.39 4.58 23.93
N PRO A 43 -12.15 4.63 25.04
CA PRO A 43 -13.32 3.79 25.21
C PRO A 43 -14.40 4.15 24.19
N VAL A 44 -15.02 3.13 23.59
CA VAL A 44 -16.16 3.28 22.68
C VAL A 44 -17.34 2.43 23.16
N SER A 45 -18.51 2.69 22.61
CA SER A 45 -19.79 2.16 23.13
C SER A 45 -19.99 0.66 22.92
N SER A 46 -19.31 0.05 21.92
CA SER A 46 -19.47 -1.37 21.60
C SER A 46 -18.23 -1.97 20.90
N THR A 47 -18.20 -3.28 20.81
CA THR A 47 -17.20 -4.03 20.03
C THR A 47 -17.25 -3.65 18.56
N GLU A 48 -18.46 -3.53 17.99
CA GLU A 48 -18.69 -3.17 16.59
C GLU A 48 -18.15 -1.76 16.28
N THR A 49 -18.32 -0.82 17.23
CA THR A 49 -17.75 0.53 17.08
C THR A 49 -16.22 0.46 17.06
N ALA A 50 -15.59 -0.33 17.93
CA ALA A 50 -14.14 -0.48 17.97
C ALA A 50 -13.59 -1.11 16.65
N GLU A 51 -14.28 -2.10 16.12
CA GLU A 51 -13.96 -2.72 14.83
C GLU A 51 -14.09 -1.73 13.67
N LEU A 52 -15.22 -0.98 13.63
CA LEU A 52 -15.46 0.01 12.58
C LEU A 52 -14.46 1.16 12.58
N VAL A 53 -13.92 1.58 13.74
CA VAL A 53 -12.82 2.55 13.80
C VAL A 53 -11.65 2.07 12.97
N LYS A 54 -11.23 0.81 13.14
CA LYS A 54 -10.10 0.24 12.39
C LYS A 54 -10.38 0.12 10.89
N LEU A 55 -11.57 -0.34 10.54
CA LEU A 55 -12.00 -0.45 9.15
C LEU A 55 -12.06 0.93 8.48
N LEU A 56 -12.56 1.96 9.20
CA LEU A 56 -12.58 3.33 8.69
C LEU A 56 -11.18 3.88 8.43
N GLU A 57 -10.23 3.68 9.35
CA GLU A 57 -8.84 4.11 9.18
C GLU A 57 -8.18 3.47 7.95
N ASN A 58 -8.40 2.16 7.73
CA ASN A 58 -7.84 1.46 6.59
C ASN A 58 -8.54 1.85 5.28
N THR A 59 -9.86 2.02 5.31
CA THR A 59 -10.63 2.53 4.17
C THR A 59 -10.21 3.95 3.79
N PHE A 60 -10.02 4.83 4.76
CA PHE A 60 -9.54 6.19 4.54
C PHE A 60 -8.19 6.19 3.81
N ARG A 61 -7.24 5.35 4.25
CA ARG A 61 -5.95 5.21 3.56
C ARG A 61 -6.11 4.68 2.15
N SER A 62 -6.87 3.60 1.96
CA SER A 62 -7.10 2.98 0.65
C SER A 62 -7.71 3.97 -0.36
N VAL A 63 -8.73 4.72 0.05
CA VAL A 63 -9.43 5.72 -0.78
C VAL A 63 -8.49 6.86 -1.15
N ASN A 64 -7.73 7.39 -0.19
CA ASN A 64 -6.82 8.51 -0.48
C ASN A 64 -5.60 8.09 -1.32
N ILE A 65 -5.13 6.85 -1.17
CA ILE A 65 -4.09 6.30 -2.07
C ILE A 65 -4.67 6.14 -3.48
N GLY A 66 -5.89 5.61 -3.63
CA GLY A 66 -6.58 5.55 -4.93
C GLY A 66 -6.72 6.92 -5.57
N LEU A 67 -7.15 7.94 -4.79
CA LEU A 67 -7.25 9.30 -5.28
C LEU A 67 -5.92 9.86 -5.82
N VAL A 68 -4.82 9.72 -5.08
CA VAL A 68 -3.52 10.24 -5.55
C VAL A 68 -2.94 9.40 -6.68
N ASN A 69 -3.24 8.12 -6.79
CA ASN A 69 -2.90 7.26 -7.92
C ASN A 69 -3.63 7.72 -9.19
N GLU A 70 -4.94 7.98 -9.11
CA GLU A 70 -5.70 8.55 -10.23
C GLU A 70 -5.17 9.93 -10.62
N MET A 71 -4.88 10.80 -9.65
CA MET A 71 -4.27 12.10 -9.91
C MET A 71 -2.90 12.01 -10.57
N ALA A 72 -2.12 10.97 -10.27
CA ALA A 72 -0.85 10.72 -10.97
C ALA A 72 -1.08 10.41 -12.46
N ILE A 73 -2.10 9.62 -12.79
CA ILE A 73 -2.48 9.35 -14.18
C ILE A 73 -2.97 10.63 -14.88
N VAL A 74 -3.77 11.45 -14.19
CA VAL A 74 -4.25 12.74 -14.72
C VAL A 74 -3.06 13.67 -15.00
N CYS A 75 -2.15 13.83 -14.05
CA CYS A 75 -0.96 14.66 -14.20
C CYS A 75 -0.06 14.18 -15.34
N ASP A 76 0.11 12.88 -15.49
CA ASP A 76 0.87 12.28 -16.60
C ASP A 76 0.26 12.67 -17.97
N LYS A 77 -1.06 12.57 -18.11
CA LYS A 77 -1.77 12.99 -19.33
C LYS A 77 -1.67 14.49 -19.62
N LEU A 78 -1.53 15.32 -18.59
CA LEU A 78 -1.40 16.77 -18.70
C LEU A 78 0.07 17.23 -18.83
N GLY A 79 1.05 16.34 -18.72
CA GLY A 79 2.45 16.69 -18.70
C GLY A 79 2.88 17.45 -17.44
N VAL A 80 2.20 17.26 -16.32
CA VAL A 80 2.43 17.93 -15.03
C VAL A 80 3.11 16.99 -14.04
N ASN A 81 4.04 17.51 -13.25
CA ASN A 81 4.70 16.73 -12.21
C ASN A 81 3.79 16.54 -10.98
N ILE A 82 3.29 15.32 -10.78
CA ILE A 82 2.41 14.97 -9.64
C ILE A 82 3.08 15.24 -8.28
N TRP A 83 4.38 15.04 -8.16
CA TRP A 83 5.10 15.25 -6.90
C TRP A 83 5.09 16.71 -6.47
N GLU A 84 5.30 17.62 -7.41
CA GLU A 84 5.21 19.08 -7.19
C GLU A 84 3.80 19.49 -6.79
N VAL A 85 2.78 18.93 -7.46
CA VAL A 85 1.36 19.18 -7.13
C VAL A 85 1.04 18.77 -5.71
N ILE A 86 1.45 17.56 -5.30
CA ILE A 86 1.21 17.04 -3.96
C ILE A 86 1.97 17.86 -2.91
N ASP A 87 3.24 18.19 -3.16
CA ASP A 87 4.05 18.97 -2.23
C ASP A 87 3.49 20.38 -2.04
N ALA A 88 3.05 21.03 -3.11
CA ALA A 88 2.38 22.31 -3.03
C ALA A 88 1.05 22.24 -2.28
N ALA A 89 0.23 21.22 -2.54
CA ALA A 89 -1.03 21.01 -1.82
C ALA A 89 -0.81 20.75 -0.32
N ALA A 90 0.26 20.04 0.02
CA ALA A 90 0.62 19.71 1.41
C ALA A 90 1.08 20.92 2.25
N THR A 91 1.34 22.07 1.62
CA THR A 91 1.61 23.33 2.35
C THR A 91 0.38 23.90 3.07
N LYS A 92 -0.82 23.44 2.72
CA LYS A 92 -2.04 23.87 3.41
C LYS A 92 -2.07 23.30 4.83
N PRO A 93 -2.26 24.13 5.86
CA PRO A 93 -2.27 23.68 7.25
C PRO A 93 -3.58 22.95 7.64
N PHE A 94 -4.55 22.87 6.74
CA PHE A 94 -5.86 22.26 6.96
C PHE A 94 -6.44 21.68 5.66
N GLY A 95 -7.35 20.72 5.80
CA GLY A 95 -8.14 20.18 4.69
C GLY A 95 -7.39 19.29 3.70
N PHE A 96 -6.08 19.11 3.85
CA PHE A 96 -5.29 18.21 3.02
C PHE A 96 -4.36 17.36 3.87
N MET A 97 -4.43 16.04 3.69
CA MET A 97 -3.48 15.09 4.25
C MET A 97 -2.65 14.50 3.10
N LYS A 98 -1.33 14.61 3.19
CA LYS A 98 -0.44 14.14 2.14
C LYS A 98 -0.44 12.62 2.02
N PHE A 99 -0.80 12.14 0.83
CA PHE A 99 -0.56 10.79 0.34
C PHE A 99 0.30 10.86 -0.92
N THR A 100 1.00 9.78 -1.24
CA THR A 100 1.86 9.70 -2.42
C THR A 100 1.41 8.57 -3.33
N PRO A 101 1.46 8.76 -4.66
CA PRO A 101 1.15 7.70 -5.60
C PRO A 101 2.22 6.60 -5.57
N GLY A 102 1.83 5.41 -6.01
CA GLY A 102 2.71 4.25 -6.07
C GLY A 102 2.19 3.20 -7.06
N PRO A 103 2.87 2.06 -7.17
CA PRO A 103 2.50 0.98 -8.09
C PRO A 103 1.26 0.18 -7.64
N GLY A 104 0.60 0.58 -6.58
CA GLY A 104 -0.54 -0.09 -5.96
C GLY A 104 -0.46 -0.06 -4.45
N ILE A 105 -1.28 -0.87 -3.78
CA ILE A 105 -1.29 -1.03 -2.33
C ILE A 105 -0.91 -2.47 -1.99
N GLY A 106 0.13 -2.62 -1.17
CA GLY A 106 0.52 -3.90 -0.60
C GLY A 106 0.28 -3.98 0.91
N GLY A 107 0.63 -5.13 1.48
CA GLY A 107 0.48 -5.44 2.89
C GLY A 107 -0.83 -6.12 3.24
N HIS A 108 -1.00 -6.46 4.51
CA HIS A 108 -2.05 -7.36 4.98
C HIS A 108 -3.41 -6.69 5.22
N CYS A 109 -3.43 -5.42 5.65
CA CYS A 109 -4.65 -4.81 6.18
C CYS A 109 -5.30 -3.87 5.16
N ILE A 110 -4.54 -2.94 4.58
CA ILE A 110 -5.12 -1.88 3.74
C ILE A 110 -5.78 -2.44 2.47
N PRO A 111 -5.20 -3.43 1.75
CA PRO A 111 -5.86 -4.01 0.60
C PRO A 111 -7.04 -4.93 0.94
N LEU A 112 -7.06 -5.55 2.14
CA LEU A 112 -8.04 -6.58 2.48
C LEU A 112 -9.20 -6.09 3.36
N ASP A 113 -8.94 -5.32 4.42
CA ASP A 113 -9.96 -4.93 5.40
C ASP A 113 -11.16 -4.20 4.79
N PRO A 114 -11.00 -3.25 3.83
CA PRO A 114 -12.13 -2.63 3.17
C PRO A 114 -13.01 -3.62 2.40
N HIS A 115 -12.43 -4.70 1.86
CA HIS A 115 -13.19 -5.73 1.15
C HIS A 115 -14.08 -6.56 2.07
N TYR A 116 -13.63 -6.86 3.31
CA TYR A 116 -14.50 -7.49 4.31
C TYR A 116 -15.72 -6.63 4.62
N LEU A 117 -15.53 -5.32 4.76
CA LEU A 117 -16.64 -4.38 4.95
C LEU A 117 -17.55 -4.36 3.72
N ALA A 118 -16.99 -4.28 2.51
CA ALA A 118 -17.76 -4.31 1.27
C ALA A 118 -18.56 -5.60 1.11
N TRP A 119 -17.96 -6.74 1.42
CA TRP A 119 -18.65 -8.03 1.42
C TRP A 119 -19.82 -8.04 2.42
N LYS A 120 -19.60 -7.62 3.65
CA LYS A 120 -20.65 -7.53 4.68
C LYS A 120 -21.80 -6.63 4.24
N MET A 121 -21.49 -5.48 3.67
CA MET A 121 -22.53 -4.54 3.21
C MET A 121 -23.35 -5.09 2.04
N ARG A 122 -22.77 -5.90 1.16
CA ARG A 122 -23.51 -6.60 0.09
C ARG A 122 -24.56 -7.55 0.65
N THR A 123 -24.30 -8.21 1.80
CA THR A 123 -25.32 -9.05 2.47
C THR A 123 -26.50 -8.23 3.01
N LEU A 124 -26.33 -6.92 3.15
CA LEU A 124 -27.34 -5.95 3.56
C LEU A 124 -27.89 -5.12 2.37
N ASN A 125 -27.68 -5.59 1.14
CA ASN A 125 -28.10 -4.94 -0.10
C ASN A 125 -27.53 -3.51 -0.29
N TYR A 126 -26.35 -3.25 0.21
CA TYR A 126 -25.68 -1.96 0.04
C TYR A 126 -24.34 -2.10 -0.69
N LYS A 127 -24.09 -1.25 -1.71
CA LYS A 127 -22.85 -1.20 -2.47
C LYS A 127 -21.95 -0.08 -1.93
N THR A 128 -20.75 -0.44 -1.51
CA THR A 128 -19.72 0.48 -0.97
C THR A 128 -18.93 1.12 -2.12
N ARG A 129 -19.45 2.20 -2.70
CA ARG A 129 -18.89 2.78 -3.95
C ARG A 129 -17.46 3.26 -3.82
N PHE A 130 -17.10 3.96 -2.73
CA PHE A 130 -15.72 4.44 -2.53
C PHE A 130 -14.72 3.32 -2.34
N ILE A 131 -15.10 2.26 -1.63
CA ILE A 131 -14.22 1.10 -1.41
C ILE A 131 -13.99 0.37 -2.74
N ASP A 132 -15.06 0.07 -3.47
CA ASP A 132 -14.99 -0.64 -4.75
C ASP A 132 -14.15 0.16 -5.77
N LEU A 133 -14.38 1.48 -5.89
CA LEU A 133 -13.63 2.35 -6.81
C LEU A 133 -12.14 2.47 -6.42
N ALA A 134 -11.86 2.67 -5.14
CA ALA A 134 -10.47 2.75 -4.67
C ALA A 134 -9.71 1.45 -4.93
N SER A 135 -10.37 0.31 -4.74
CA SER A 135 -9.80 -1.01 -5.04
C SER A 135 -9.49 -1.16 -6.53
N GLU A 136 -10.43 -0.78 -7.40
CA GLU A 136 -10.27 -0.82 -8.86
C GLU A 136 -9.05 0.01 -9.29
N ILE A 137 -8.98 1.28 -8.89
CA ILE A 137 -7.86 2.17 -9.23
C ILE A 137 -6.53 1.62 -8.72
N ASN A 138 -6.47 1.21 -7.45
CA ASN A 138 -5.22 0.73 -6.87
C ASN A 138 -4.73 -0.58 -7.50
N SER A 139 -5.64 -1.48 -7.87
CA SER A 139 -5.29 -2.74 -8.54
C SER A 139 -4.85 -2.57 -9.99
N GLU A 140 -5.22 -1.46 -10.66
CA GLU A 140 -4.75 -1.13 -12.00
C GLU A 140 -3.33 -0.57 -12.03
N MET A 141 -2.81 -0.06 -10.91
CA MET A 141 -1.53 0.65 -10.90
C MET A 141 -0.33 -0.17 -11.39
N PRO A 142 -0.20 -1.47 -11.11
CA PRO A 142 0.87 -2.28 -11.71
C PRO A 142 0.86 -2.23 -13.24
N ALA A 143 -0.32 -2.33 -13.86
CA ALA A 143 -0.46 -2.24 -15.31
C ALA A 143 -0.15 -0.81 -15.83
N VAL A 144 -0.46 0.23 -15.07
CA VAL A 144 -0.05 1.61 -15.39
C VAL A 144 1.47 1.73 -15.43
N VAL A 145 2.17 1.18 -14.43
CA VAL A 145 3.64 1.16 -14.37
C VAL A 145 4.20 0.45 -15.59
N VAL A 146 3.70 -0.74 -15.93
CA VAL A 146 4.18 -1.52 -17.08
C VAL A 146 3.94 -0.77 -18.40
N ARG A 147 2.81 -0.09 -18.56
CA ARG A 147 2.57 0.77 -19.74
C ARG A 147 3.59 1.91 -19.85
N LYS A 148 3.97 2.54 -18.71
CA LYS A 148 5.01 3.58 -18.70
C LYS A 148 6.39 3.03 -19.05
N VAL A 149 6.73 1.83 -18.57
CA VAL A 149 7.97 1.14 -18.96
C VAL A 149 7.97 0.85 -20.47
N ALA A 150 6.89 0.31 -21.01
CA ALA A 150 6.76 0.04 -22.44
C ALA A 150 6.89 1.32 -23.28
N GLN A 151 6.28 2.43 -22.84
CA GLN A 151 6.39 3.73 -23.50
C GLN A 151 7.85 4.23 -23.50
N ALA A 152 8.53 4.21 -22.35
CA ALA A 152 9.91 4.64 -22.22
C ALA A 152 10.86 3.80 -23.11
N LEU A 153 10.66 2.48 -23.15
CA LEU A 153 11.43 1.61 -24.05
C LEU A 153 11.15 1.92 -25.51
N ASN A 154 9.89 2.20 -25.88
CA ASN A 154 9.53 2.54 -27.25
C ASN A 154 10.16 3.87 -27.72
N GLU A 155 10.31 4.86 -26.83
CA GLU A 155 11.04 6.11 -27.11
C GLU A 155 12.50 5.84 -27.49
N GLU A 156 13.10 4.81 -26.87
CA GLU A 156 14.45 4.31 -27.18
C GLU A 156 14.47 3.25 -28.32
N LYS A 157 13.36 3.05 -29.03
CA LYS A 157 13.18 2.05 -30.11
C LYS A 157 13.45 0.61 -29.63
N LYS A 158 13.13 0.32 -28.38
CA LYS A 158 13.25 -1.00 -27.77
C LYS A 158 11.86 -1.58 -27.50
N ALA A 159 11.73 -2.91 -27.61
CA ALA A 159 10.52 -3.62 -27.19
C ALA A 159 10.65 -4.06 -25.72
N VAL A 160 9.54 -4.28 -25.04
CA VAL A 160 9.54 -4.93 -23.71
C VAL A 160 10.11 -6.34 -23.82
N ASN A 161 9.70 -7.07 -24.86
CA ASN A 161 10.19 -8.42 -25.12
C ASN A 161 11.71 -8.42 -25.39
N GLY A 162 12.43 -9.17 -24.56
CA GLY A 162 13.89 -9.29 -24.60
C GLY A 162 14.64 -8.17 -23.86
N SER A 163 13.97 -7.11 -23.41
CA SER A 163 14.60 -6.07 -22.61
C SER A 163 14.98 -6.56 -21.22
N ARG A 164 16.13 -6.09 -20.72
CA ARG A 164 16.54 -6.29 -19.32
C ARG A 164 15.97 -5.16 -18.48
N ILE A 165 15.22 -5.50 -17.44
CA ILE A 165 14.55 -4.54 -16.55
C ILE A 165 14.94 -4.83 -15.12
N LEU A 166 15.45 -3.81 -14.41
CA LEU A 166 15.79 -3.89 -13.00
C LEU A 166 14.69 -3.23 -12.17
N VAL A 167 14.07 -4.01 -11.29
CA VAL A 167 13.09 -3.53 -10.30
C VAL A 167 13.81 -3.20 -8.99
N LEU A 168 13.65 -1.99 -8.49
CA LEU A 168 14.23 -1.53 -7.24
C LEU A 168 13.20 -1.62 -6.11
N GLY A 169 13.40 -2.59 -5.22
CA GLY A 169 12.50 -2.88 -4.09
C GLY A 169 11.36 -3.82 -4.47
N VAL A 170 11.18 -4.90 -3.69
CA VAL A 170 10.07 -5.87 -3.83
C VAL A 170 9.23 -5.99 -2.57
N ALA A 171 9.67 -5.45 -1.43
CA ALA A 171 8.84 -5.37 -0.24
C ALA A 171 7.70 -4.34 -0.43
N TYR A 172 6.55 -4.57 0.23
CA TYR A 172 5.42 -3.64 0.09
C TYR A 172 5.64 -2.30 0.80
N LYS A 173 6.69 -2.20 1.61
CA LYS A 173 7.04 -1.00 2.37
C LYS A 173 8.55 -0.90 2.53
N LYS A 174 9.08 0.32 2.67
CA LYS A 174 10.51 0.56 2.91
C LYS A 174 10.98 -0.05 4.24
N ASP A 175 12.25 -0.45 4.28
CA ASP A 175 12.97 -0.92 5.47
C ASP A 175 12.37 -2.18 6.12
N ILE A 176 11.74 -3.07 5.34
CA ILE A 176 11.21 -4.38 5.77
C ILE A 176 11.47 -5.46 4.71
N ASP A 177 11.35 -6.72 5.13
CA ASP A 177 11.45 -7.90 4.29
C ASP A 177 10.08 -8.53 3.90
N ASP A 178 8.98 -7.84 4.21
CA ASP A 178 7.63 -8.34 3.98
C ASP A 178 7.17 -8.02 2.55
N MET A 179 6.91 -9.05 1.76
CA MET A 179 6.50 -8.97 0.36
C MET A 179 5.02 -9.28 0.14
N ARG A 180 4.25 -9.56 1.21
CA ARG A 180 2.85 -9.97 1.07
C ARG A 180 2.03 -8.89 0.36
N GLU A 181 1.30 -9.32 -0.69
CA GLU A 181 0.51 -8.42 -1.51
C GLU A 181 1.32 -7.22 -2.07
N SER A 182 2.63 -7.40 -2.30
CA SER A 182 3.43 -6.32 -2.86
C SER A 182 3.10 -6.10 -4.33
N PRO A 183 2.70 -4.90 -4.73
CA PRO A 183 2.42 -4.58 -6.14
C PRO A 183 3.65 -4.68 -7.04
N ALA A 184 4.87 -4.69 -6.48
CA ALA A 184 6.09 -4.94 -7.24
C ALA A 184 6.11 -6.34 -7.86
N LEU A 185 5.53 -7.34 -7.19
CA LEU A 185 5.43 -8.69 -7.72
C LEU A 185 4.49 -8.73 -8.93
N ASP A 186 3.37 -8.00 -8.89
CA ASP A 186 2.47 -7.86 -10.03
C ASP A 186 3.16 -7.18 -11.21
N VAL A 187 3.96 -6.14 -10.97
CA VAL A 187 4.76 -5.47 -12.00
C VAL A 187 5.75 -6.46 -12.63
N ILE A 188 6.46 -7.25 -11.83
CA ILE A 188 7.42 -8.26 -12.32
C ILE A 188 6.69 -9.28 -13.21
N ARG A 189 5.60 -9.88 -12.72
CA ARG A 189 4.80 -10.85 -13.49
C ARG A 189 4.29 -10.29 -14.81
N LEU A 190 3.80 -9.06 -14.80
CA LEU A 190 3.30 -8.39 -16.01
C LEU A 190 4.43 -8.12 -17.03
N LEU A 191 5.62 -7.72 -16.59
CA LEU A 191 6.76 -7.51 -17.46
C LEU A 191 7.27 -8.84 -18.04
N GLU A 192 7.39 -9.89 -17.22
CA GLU A 192 7.79 -11.23 -17.66
C GLU A 192 6.78 -11.84 -18.64
N SER A 193 5.48 -11.64 -18.43
CA SER A 193 4.45 -12.08 -19.36
C SER A 193 4.55 -11.42 -20.75
N GLN A 194 5.20 -10.25 -20.83
CA GLN A 194 5.52 -9.54 -22.08
C GLN A 194 6.91 -9.90 -22.63
N GLY A 195 7.61 -10.86 -22.03
CA GLY A 195 8.90 -11.37 -22.47
C GLY A 195 10.12 -10.56 -22.01
N ALA A 196 9.96 -9.70 -20.99
CA ALA A 196 11.11 -9.02 -20.39
C ALA A 196 11.95 -9.98 -19.55
N ASN A 197 13.27 -9.73 -19.48
CA ASN A 197 14.17 -10.35 -18.54
C ASN A 197 14.26 -9.48 -17.28
N VAL A 198 13.48 -9.84 -16.25
CA VAL A 198 13.36 -9.01 -15.05
C VAL A 198 14.37 -9.46 -13.99
N PHE A 199 15.04 -8.48 -13.41
CA PHE A 199 15.90 -8.61 -12.23
C PHE A 199 15.38 -7.71 -11.13
N TYR A 200 15.70 -8.02 -9.89
CA TYR A 200 15.36 -7.10 -8.80
C TYR A 200 16.56 -6.86 -7.89
N HIS A 201 16.53 -5.71 -7.22
CA HIS A 201 17.38 -5.41 -6.09
C HIS A 201 16.54 -5.00 -4.90
N ASP A 202 16.77 -5.66 -3.77
CA ASP A 202 16.20 -5.27 -2.47
C ASP A 202 17.19 -5.65 -1.36
N PRO A 203 17.63 -4.71 -0.52
CA PRO A 203 18.60 -4.99 0.54
C PRO A 203 18.02 -5.84 1.69
N HIS A 204 16.69 -5.87 1.83
CA HIS A 204 16.01 -6.61 2.90
C HIS A 204 15.45 -7.96 2.42
N VAL A 205 15.30 -8.14 1.10
CA VAL A 205 14.80 -9.38 0.49
C VAL A 205 15.87 -10.00 -0.41
N PRO A 206 16.81 -10.78 0.16
CA PRO A 206 17.91 -11.36 -0.62
C PRO A 206 17.43 -12.40 -1.65
N LYS A 207 16.33 -13.09 -1.38
CA LYS A 207 15.70 -14.05 -2.28
C LYS A 207 14.24 -14.29 -1.93
N TYR A 208 13.45 -14.66 -2.93
CA TYR A 208 12.07 -15.12 -2.75
C TYR A 208 11.71 -16.21 -3.76
N ARG A 209 10.58 -16.90 -3.51
CA ARG A 209 10.00 -17.87 -4.44
C ARG A 209 8.58 -17.47 -4.79
N GLU A 210 8.26 -17.53 -6.07
CA GLU A 210 6.92 -17.30 -6.59
C GLU A 210 6.69 -18.24 -7.79
N ASP A 211 5.53 -18.88 -7.85
CA ASP A 211 5.11 -19.81 -8.91
C ASP A 211 6.17 -20.87 -9.28
N GLY A 212 6.92 -21.35 -8.27
CA GLY A 212 7.95 -22.38 -8.45
C GLY A 212 9.32 -21.85 -8.92
N HIS A 213 9.43 -20.56 -9.20
CA HIS A 213 10.70 -19.89 -9.54
C HIS A 213 11.36 -19.28 -8.32
N GLU A 214 12.69 -19.36 -8.25
CA GLU A 214 13.47 -18.68 -7.21
C GLU A 214 14.13 -17.43 -7.83
N TYR A 215 13.83 -16.29 -7.22
CA TYR A 215 14.41 -14.99 -7.58
C TYR A 215 15.46 -14.62 -6.54
N THR A 216 16.58 -14.07 -7.01
CA THR A 216 17.69 -13.60 -6.15
C THR A 216 17.96 -12.13 -6.42
N SER A 217 18.08 -11.35 -5.34
CA SER A 217 18.42 -9.93 -5.41
C SER A 217 19.81 -9.75 -6.03
N VAL A 218 19.91 -8.92 -7.05
CA VAL A 218 21.20 -8.57 -7.68
C VAL A 218 21.86 -7.40 -6.95
N ALA A 219 23.19 -7.32 -6.97
CA ALA A 219 23.90 -6.19 -6.40
C ALA A 219 23.78 -4.95 -7.31
N LEU A 220 23.59 -3.77 -6.74
CA LEU A 220 23.62 -2.50 -7.49
C LEU A 220 25.07 -2.13 -7.80
N THR A 221 25.60 -2.68 -8.88
CA THR A 221 26.92 -2.32 -9.41
C THR A 221 26.77 -1.61 -10.74
N ASP A 222 27.76 -0.79 -11.10
CA ASP A 222 27.81 -0.12 -12.42
C ASP A 222 27.68 -1.11 -13.58
N LYS A 223 28.14 -2.34 -13.39
CA LYS A 223 28.04 -3.41 -14.38
C LYS A 223 26.59 -3.86 -14.56
N GLU A 224 25.86 -4.07 -13.47
CA GLU A 224 24.45 -4.52 -13.52
C GLU A 224 23.50 -3.42 -14.03
N ILE A 225 23.83 -2.13 -13.72
CA ILE A 225 23.02 -0.99 -14.17
C ILE A 225 23.23 -0.68 -15.66
N LYS A 226 24.44 -0.94 -16.20
CA LYS A 226 24.80 -0.62 -17.59
C LYS A 226 24.64 -1.80 -18.56
N SER A 227 24.34 -2.98 -18.08
CA SER A 227 24.18 -4.20 -18.87
C SER A 227 22.74 -4.36 -19.35
#